data_eeec89d8eb151640e3c0e29462997144
#
_entry.id   eeec89d8eb151640e3c0e29462997144
#
_cell.length_a   1.000
_cell.length_b   1.000
_cell.length_c   1.000
_cell.angle_alpha   90.00
_cell.angle_beta   90.00
_cell.angle_gamma   90.00
#
_symmetry.space_group_name_H-M   'P 1'
#
loop_
_entity.id
_entity.type
_entity.pdbx_description
1 polymer ?
#
loop_
_entity_poly.entity_id
_entity_poly.type
_entity_poly.pdbx_seq_one_letter_code
_entity_poly.pdbx_strand_id
1 'polypeptide(L)'
;DEMIHAVHGNEHRCEFEGVETIPTEAGRYCYCPITHKTTLGEIVDWIYAFAEQPKTLTIPEIPENSLAKKLYSTYLSYLPKEKVAFPLKMNIDQRGSFTELVHTLNCGQVSINISKPGITKGQHWHNTKWEFFIVVSGHGLIQQRRIDSEEVIEFEVSGENIQCIHMLPGYTHNIINLSDTQDLVTVMYCNEIFNPNKPDTFFLPV
;
A
#
# COMPACT_ATOMS: atom_id res chain seq x y z
N ASP A 1 24.76 9.46 -17.57
CA ASP A 1 25.22 9.51 -19.00
C ASP A 1 25.97 10.81 -19.28
N GLU A 2 25.46 12.02 -18.95
CA GLU A 2 26.16 13.30 -19.20
C GLU A 2 27.53 13.39 -18.54
N MET A 3 27.66 12.90 -17.31
CA MET A 3 28.97 12.85 -16.65
C MET A 3 29.96 11.96 -17.39
N ILE A 4 29.50 10.83 -17.93
CA ILE A 4 30.32 9.91 -18.71
C ILE A 4 30.74 10.56 -20.04
N HIS A 5 29.81 11.23 -20.74
CA HIS A 5 30.09 11.95 -21.98
C HIS A 5 31.09 13.10 -21.77
N ALA A 6 30.91 13.86 -20.66
CA ALA A 6 31.82 14.93 -20.28
C ALA A 6 33.26 14.43 -20.00
N VAL A 7 33.41 13.27 -19.34
CA VAL A 7 34.70 12.63 -19.06
C VAL A 7 35.40 12.20 -20.38
N HIS A 8 34.64 11.76 -21.38
CA HIS A 8 35.17 11.36 -22.66
C HIS A 8 35.43 12.53 -23.63
N GLY A 9 35.21 13.77 -23.20
CA GLY A 9 35.44 14.95 -24.02
C GLY A 9 34.44 15.14 -25.17
N ASN A 10 33.32 14.43 -25.12
CA ASN A 10 32.25 14.61 -26.07
C ASN A 10 31.37 15.77 -25.62
N GLU A 11 31.24 16.81 -26.44
CA GLU A 11 30.22 17.84 -26.21
C GLU A 11 28.87 17.21 -26.49
N HIS A 12 28.23 16.77 -25.42
CA HIS A 12 26.89 16.22 -25.52
C HIS A 12 25.90 17.13 -24.79
N ARG A 13 24.83 17.50 -25.48
CA ARG A 13 23.63 18.00 -24.87
C ARG A 13 22.71 16.82 -24.61
N CYS A 14 22.46 16.52 -23.36
CA CYS A 14 21.37 15.64 -23.01
C CYS A 14 20.09 16.43 -23.05
N GLU A 15 19.25 16.16 -24.00
CA GLU A 15 17.84 16.58 -23.98
C GLU A 15 17.03 15.47 -23.29
N PHE A 16 16.96 15.53 -21.95
CA PHE A 16 15.90 14.82 -21.25
C PHE A 16 14.68 15.72 -21.26
N GLU A 17 13.51 15.13 -21.46
CA GLU A 17 12.24 15.86 -21.42
C GLU A 17 12.17 16.70 -20.14
N GLY A 18 12.18 18.03 -20.27
CA GLY A 18 12.14 18.97 -19.15
C GLY A 18 13.49 19.30 -18.48
N VAL A 19 14.63 18.83 -19.00
CA VAL A 19 15.95 19.17 -18.45
C VAL A 19 16.87 19.69 -19.56
N GLU A 20 17.18 20.97 -19.49
CA GLU A 20 18.17 21.59 -20.37
C GLU A 20 19.52 21.68 -19.65
N THR A 21 20.58 21.05 -20.22
CA THR A 21 21.95 21.21 -19.74
C THR A 21 22.66 22.28 -20.54
N ILE A 22 23.14 23.32 -19.85
CA ILE A 22 23.87 24.43 -20.51
C ILE A 22 25.35 24.32 -20.15
N PRO A 23 26.26 24.30 -21.13
CA PRO A 23 27.69 24.39 -20.87
C PRO A 23 28.00 25.69 -20.13
N THR A 24 28.88 25.64 -19.13
CA THR A 24 29.38 26.83 -18.46
C THR A 24 30.41 27.53 -19.32
N GLU A 25 30.68 28.84 -19.07
CA GLU A 25 31.65 29.65 -19.80
C GLU A 25 33.06 29.03 -19.82
N ALA A 26 33.39 28.17 -18.88
CA ALA A 26 34.66 27.44 -18.81
C ALA A 26 34.72 26.20 -19.71
N GLY A 27 33.67 25.84 -20.42
CA GLY A 27 33.62 24.74 -21.41
C GLY A 27 33.80 23.32 -20.87
N ARG A 28 33.85 23.13 -19.55
CA ARG A 28 34.12 21.83 -18.91
C ARG A 28 33.00 21.28 -18.03
N TYR A 29 31.97 22.03 -17.76
CA TYR A 29 30.90 21.61 -16.87
C TYR A 29 29.54 21.91 -17.49
N CYS A 30 28.63 20.98 -17.39
CA CYS A 30 27.23 21.17 -17.75
C CYS A 30 26.46 21.70 -16.55
N TYR A 31 25.65 22.71 -16.76
CA TYR A 31 24.68 23.16 -15.75
C TYR A 31 23.45 22.25 -15.78
N CYS A 32 23.11 21.67 -14.65
CA CYS A 32 21.88 20.94 -14.48
C CYS A 32 20.84 21.86 -13.79
N PRO A 33 19.78 22.28 -14.48
CA PRO A 33 18.80 23.23 -13.93
C PRO A 33 17.95 22.62 -12.81
N ILE A 34 17.79 21.30 -12.82
CA ILE A 34 17.03 20.60 -11.79
C ILE A 34 17.99 19.93 -10.82
N THR A 35 18.16 20.55 -9.65
CA THR A 35 19.00 20.03 -8.56
C THR A 35 18.18 19.88 -7.29
N HIS A 36 18.61 18.98 -6.42
CA HIS A 36 18.03 18.76 -5.12
C HIS A 36 19.08 19.01 -4.05
N LYS A 37 18.79 19.89 -3.11
CA LYS A 37 19.61 20.04 -1.90
C LYS A 37 19.34 18.87 -0.97
N THR A 38 20.39 18.18 -0.54
CA THR A 38 20.33 17.05 0.40
C THR A 38 21.67 16.90 1.11
N THR A 39 21.69 16.13 2.17
CA THR A 39 22.90 15.69 2.87
C THR A 39 23.18 14.20 2.60
N LEU A 40 24.43 13.78 2.83
CA LEU A 40 24.75 12.36 2.76
C LEU A 40 23.96 11.52 3.76
N GLY A 41 23.70 12.09 4.96
CA GLY A 41 22.88 11.44 5.99
C GLY A 41 21.47 11.14 5.49
N GLU A 42 20.78 12.14 4.93
CA GLU A 42 19.44 11.96 4.37
C GLU A 42 19.39 10.90 3.26
N ILE A 43 20.40 10.85 2.38
CA ILE A 43 20.48 9.83 1.33
C ILE A 43 20.62 8.43 1.95
N VAL A 44 21.46 8.29 2.98
CA VAL A 44 21.68 7.04 3.70
C VAL A 44 20.39 6.59 4.38
N ASP A 45 19.70 7.49 5.06
CA ASP A 45 18.44 7.20 5.75
C ASP A 45 17.36 6.71 4.76
N TRP A 46 17.22 7.34 3.59
CA TRP A 46 16.32 6.89 2.55
C TRP A 46 16.69 5.49 2.03
N ILE A 47 17.97 5.23 1.74
CA ILE A 47 18.41 3.92 1.25
C ILE A 47 18.11 2.81 2.26
N TYR A 48 18.32 3.08 3.55
CA TYR A 48 17.93 2.12 4.60
C TYR A 48 16.42 1.92 4.67
N ALA A 49 15.63 2.98 4.59
CA ALA A 49 14.16 2.87 4.57
C ALA A 49 13.68 2.05 3.37
N PHE A 50 14.28 2.23 2.19
CA PHE A 50 13.96 1.43 1.00
C PHE A 50 14.32 -0.04 1.19
N ALA A 51 15.47 -0.33 1.80
CA ALA A 51 15.92 -1.69 2.05
C ALA A 51 15.07 -2.43 3.10
N GLU A 52 14.47 -1.71 4.05
CA GLU A 52 13.59 -2.28 5.08
C GLU A 52 12.12 -2.43 4.61
N GLN A 53 11.73 -1.79 3.51
CA GLN A 53 10.35 -1.83 3.01
C GLN A 53 9.77 -3.25 2.86
N PRO A 54 10.50 -4.26 2.33
CA PRO A 54 9.97 -5.62 2.24
C PRO A 54 9.66 -6.29 3.58
N LYS A 55 10.27 -5.84 4.68
CA LYS A 55 10.04 -6.35 6.03
C LYS A 55 8.94 -5.59 6.75
N THR A 56 8.93 -4.27 6.60
CA THR A 56 7.98 -3.38 7.28
C THR A 56 6.68 -3.25 6.52
N LEU A 57 6.67 -3.59 5.23
CA LEU A 57 5.61 -3.34 4.27
C LEU A 57 5.27 -1.84 4.12
N THR A 58 6.06 -0.96 4.70
CA THR A 58 5.80 0.48 4.71
C THR A 58 6.38 1.14 3.47
N ILE A 59 5.52 1.73 2.65
CA ILE A 59 5.96 2.58 1.55
C ILE A 59 6.52 3.87 2.14
N PRO A 60 7.78 4.24 1.85
CA PRO A 60 8.33 5.51 2.30
C PRO A 60 7.57 6.68 1.66
N GLU A 61 7.57 7.82 2.32
CA GLU A 61 6.97 9.04 1.77
C GLU A 61 7.76 9.50 0.54
N ILE A 62 7.10 9.49 -0.60
CA ILE A 62 7.71 9.78 -1.91
C ILE A 62 6.89 10.84 -2.62
N PRO A 63 7.04 12.13 -2.28
CA PRO A 63 6.34 13.22 -2.93
C PRO A 63 6.65 13.28 -4.44
N GLU A 64 5.71 13.74 -5.21
CA GLU A 64 5.90 13.96 -6.64
C GLU A 64 7.09 14.90 -6.90
N ASN A 65 7.89 14.61 -7.93
CA ASN A 65 9.08 15.35 -8.31
C ASN A 65 10.18 15.48 -7.23
N SER A 66 10.11 14.70 -6.16
CA SER A 66 11.09 14.71 -5.09
C SER A 66 12.38 13.94 -5.44
N LEU A 67 13.47 14.27 -4.75
CA LEU A 67 14.71 13.47 -4.80
C LEU A 67 14.46 12.05 -4.31
N ALA A 68 13.64 11.87 -3.27
CA ALA A 68 13.27 10.56 -2.74
C ALA A 68 12.65 9.66 -3.82
N LYS A 69 11.74 10.19 -4.67
CA LYS A 69 11.15 9.44 -5.78
C LYS A 69 12.19 8.97 -6.79
N LYS A 70 13.09 9.87 -7.18
CA LYS A 70 14.18 9.57 -8.14
C LYS A 70 15.13 8.53 -7.56
N LEU A 71 15.50 8.70 -6.29
CA LEU A 71 16.41 7.81 -5.59
C LEU A 71 15.81 6.41 -5.41
N TYR A 72 14.51 6.33 -5.05
CA TYR A 72 13.82 5.04 -4.91
C TYR A 72 13.71 4.30 -6.25
N SER A 73 13.37 5.00 -7.32
CA SER A 73 13.34 4.41 -8.66
C SER A 73 14.72 3.88 -9.08
N THR A 74 15.77 4.65 -8.77
CA THR A 74 17.16 4.22 -9.01
C THR A 74 17.51 3.00 -8.15
N TYR A 75 17.19 3.03 -6.85
CA TYR A 75 17.41 1.90 -5.93
C TYR A 75 16.75 0.62 -6.47
N LEU A 76 15.48 0.68 -6.87
CA LEU A 76 14.79 -0.47 -7.43
C LEU A 76 15.43 -1.01 -8.71
N SER A 77 15.96 -0.13 -9.57
CA SER A 77 16.62 -0.53 -10.81
C SER A 77 17.95 -1.28 -10.59
N TYR A 78 18.54 -1.14 -9.42
CA TYR A 78 19.76 -1.85 -9.00
C TYR A 78 19.51 -3.05 -8.09
N LEU A 79 18.26 -3.39 -7.81
CA LEU A 79 17.97 -4.58 -7.00
C LEU A 79 18.48 -5.84 -7.70
N PRO A 80 19.26 -6.69 -7.01
CA PRO A 80 19.61 -8.00 -7.54
C PRO A 80 18.35 -8.85 -7.72
N LYS A 81 18.34 -9.70 -8.74
CA LYS A 81 17.19 -10.49 -9.19
C LYS A 81 16.48 -11.23 -8.04
N GLU A 82 17.23 -11.77 -7.11
CA GLU A 82 16.75 -12.51 -5.95
C GLU A 82 16.06 -11.65 -4.90
N LYS A 83 16.18 -10.32 -4.97
CA LYS A 83 15.53 -9.36 -4.06
C LYS A 83 14.32 -8.67 -4.68
N VAL A 84 14.02 -8.92 -5.96
CA VAL A 84 12.87 -8.30 -6.63
C VAL A 84 11.54 -8.85 -6.10
N ALA A 85 11.51 -10.11 -5.68
CA ALA A 85 10.35 -10.74 -5.07
C ALA A 85 10.62 -11.06 -3.59
N PHE A 86 9.63 -10.81 -2.75
CA PHE A 86 9.69 -11.16 -1.33
C PHE A 86 8.35 -11.74 -0.87
N PRO A 87 8.37 -12.72 0.06
CA PRO A 87 7.15 -13.33 0.57
C PRO A 87 6.42 -12.39 1.52
N LEU A 88 5.09 -12.41 1.46
CA LEU A 88 4.23 -11.78 2.46
C LEU A 88 3.84 -12.80 3.54
N LYS A 89 3.73 -12.34 4.77
CA LYS A 89 3.29 -13.19 5.89
C LYS A 89 1.78 -13.41 5.79
N MET A 90 1.39 -14.63 5.48
CA MET A 90 -0.01 -15.06 5.52
C MET A 90 -0.36 -15.56 6.93
N ASN A 91 -1.35 -14.95 7.56
CA ASN A 91 -1.95 -15.46 8.80
C ASN A 91 -3.09 -16.40 8.41
N ILE A 92 -2.84 -17.72 8.51
CA ILE A 92 -3.75 -18.77 8.02
C ILE A 92 -4.39 -19.47 9.22
N ASP A 93 -5.71 -19.67 9.17
CA ASP A 93 -6.46 -20.52 10.09
C ASP A 93 -7.53 -21.35 9.33
N GLN A 94 -8.39 -22.06 10.08
CA GLN A 94 -9.45 -22.88 9.49
C GLN A 94 -10.51 -22.07 8.71
N ARG A 95 -10.60 -20.77 8.92
CA ARG A 95 -11.55 -19.87 8.26
C ARG A 95 -11.01 -19.33 6.94
N GLY A 96 -9.70 -19.45 6.68
CA GLY A 96 -9.02 -18.92 5.50
C GLY A 96 -7.73 -18.20 5.86
N SER A 97 -7.47 -17.04 5.27
CA SER A 97 -6.24 -16.29 5.55
C SER A 97 -6.47 -14.78 5.61
N PHE A 98 -5.54 -14.10 6.26
CA PHE A 98 -5.42 -12.64 6.27
C PHE A 98 -3.95 -12.28 6.01
N THR A 99 -3.71 -11.40 5.05
CA THR A 99 -2.36 -11.00 4.62
C THR A 99 -2.30 -9.50 4.46
N GLU A 100 -1.42 -8.86 5.21
CA GLU A 100 -1.08 -7.45 5.00
C GLU A 100 -0.24 -7.32 3.73
N LEU A 101 -0.58 -6.36 2.87
CA LEU A 101 0.11 -6.14 1.61
C LEU A 101 1.06 -4.95 1.68
N VAL A 102 0.58 -3.84 2.23
CA VAL A 102 1.29 -2.58 2.26
C VAL A 102 0.75 -1.66 3.35
N HIS A 103 1.68 -0.94 3.98
CA HIS A 103 1.38 0.16 4.89
C HIS A 103 1.78 1.50 4.25
N THR A 104 1.10 2.57 4.64
CA THR A 104 1.51 3.93 4.32
C THR A 104 1.78 4.71 5.60
N LEU A 105 2.73 5.64 5.59
CA LEU A 105 3.11 6.38 6.79
C LEU A 105 1.97 7.22 7.36
N ASN A 106 1.09 7.73 6.51
CA ASN A 106 0.11 8.74 6.89
C ASN A 106 -1.34 8.25 6.91
N CYS A 107 -1.64 7.07 6.32
CA CYS A 107 -3.03 6.68 6.13
C CYS A 107 -3.29 5.17 6.04
N GLY A 108 -2.69 4.37 6.92
CA GLY A 108 -3.17 3.02 7.16
C GLY A 108 -2.56 1.90 6.34
N GLN A 109 -3.33 0.84 6.17
CA GLN A 109 -2.88 -0.41 5.55
C GLN A 109 -3.86 -0.95 4.52
N VAL A 110 -3.30 -1.65 3.54
CA VAL A 110 -4.04 -2.49 2.59
C VAL A 110 -3.76 -3.95 2.90
N SER A 111 -4.80 -4.77 2.92
CA SER A 111 -4.71 -6.21 3.19
C SER A 111 -5.64 -7.02 2.29
N ILE A 112 -5.37 -8.32 2.20
CA ILE A 112 -6.26 -9.30 1.58
C ILE A 112 -6.78 -10.26 2.65
N ASN A 113 -8.09 -10.46 2.64
CA ASN A 113 -8.76 -11.48 3.40
C ASN A 113 -9.35 -12.54 2.46
N ILE A 114 -9.01 -13.81 2.71
CA ILE A 114 -9.60 -14.95 2.03
C ILE A 114 -10.45 -15.70 3.04
N SER A 115 -11.76 -15.82 2.75
CA SER A 115 -12.71 -16.57 3.57
C SER A 115 -13.14 -17.85 2.84
N LYS A 116 -13.00 -18.99 3.49
CA LYS A 116 -13.44 -20.27 2.96
C LYS A 116 -14.97 -20.32 2.82
N PRO A 117 -15.49 -21.29 2.06
CA PRO A 117 -16.93 -21.46 1.88
C PRO A 117 -17.72 -21.48 3.20
N GLY A 118 -18.84 -20.76 3.25
CA GLY A 118 -19.74 -20.68 4.40
C GLY A 118 -19.18 -19.92 5.62
N ILE A 119 -17.97 -19.37 5.55
CA ILE A 119 -17.34 -18.70 6.71
C ILE A 119 -17.83 -17.26 6.86
N THR A 120 -18.13 -16.91 8.11
CA THR A 120 -18.37 -15.53 8.56
C THR A 120 -17.13 -15.01 9.29
N LYS A 121 -16.66 -13.81 8.94
CA LYS A 121 -15.60 -13.06 9.63
C LYS A 121 -16.09 -11.68 10.01
N GLY A 122 -15.41 -11.03 10.98
CA GLY A 122 -15.82 -9.75 11.54
C GLY A 122 -16.49 -9.94 12.89
N GLN A 123 -17.75 -9.55 13.03
CA GLN A 123 -18.51 -9.55 14.29
C GLN A 123 -17.89 -8.58 15.31
N HIS A 124 -17.54 -7.39 14.84
CA HIS A 124 -16.95 -6.35 15.66
C HIS A 124 -17.28 -4.96 15.12
N TRP A 125 -17.06 -3.97 15.95
CA TRP A 125 -17.20 -2.57 15.58
C TRP A 125 -15.95 -1.76 15.96
N HIS A 126 -15.83 -0.58 15.40
CA HIS A 126 -14.75 0.37 15.62
C HIS A 126 -15.30 1.70 16.10
N ASN A 127 -14.53 2.41 16.91
CA ASN A 127 -14.92 3.72 17.40
C ASN A 127 -14.56 4.85 16.41
N THR A 128 -13.30 4.90 15.98
CA THR A 128 -12.80 5.92 15.03
C THR A 128 -12.16 5.31 13.79
N LYS A 129 -11.77 4.05 13.86
CA LYS A 129 -11.25 3.30 12.74
C LYS A 129 -12.37 3.03 11.73
N TRP A 130 -12.09 3.25 10.45
CA TRP A 130 -12.98 2.91 9.35
C TRP A 130 -12.24 2.08 8.30
N GLU A 131 -12.99 1.30 7.57
CA GLU A 131 -12.44 0.37 6.60
C GLU A 131 -13.23 0.41 5.29
N PHE A 132 -12.57 -0.01 4.19
CA PHE A 132 -13.22 -0.36 2.95
C PHE A 132 -13.12 -1.86 2.74
N PHE A 133 -14.22 -2.50 2.38
CA PHE A 133 -14.24 -3.88 1.92
C PHE A 133 -14.58 -3.89 0.43
N ILE A 134 -13.73 -4.55 -0.36
CA ILE A 134 -13.86 -4.64 -1.80
C ILE A 134 -13.72 -6.11 -2.18
N VAL A 135 -14.84 -6.77 -2.46
CA VAL A 135 -14.83 -8.17 -2.91
C VAL A 135 -14.38 -8.22 -4.37
N VAL A 136 -13.31 -8.96 -4.63
CA VAL A 136 -12.69 -9.08 -5.96
C VAL A 136 -12.83 -10.48 -6.57
N SER A 137 -13.25 -11.48 -5.78
CA SER A 137 -13.57 -12.84 -6.25
C SER A 137 -14.51 -13.52 -5.26
N GLY A 138 -15.39 -14.37 -5.78
CA GLY A 138 -16.40 -15.07 -5.01
C GLY A 138 -17.69 -14.26 -4.84
N HIS A 139 -18.58 -14.75 -3.98
CA HIS A 139 -19.91 -14.20 -3.72
C HIS A 139 -20.15 -14.15 -2.21
N GLY A 140 -20.52 -13.01 -1.69
CA GLY A 140 -20.65 -12.79 -0.25
C GLY A 140 -21.74 -11.80 0.14
N LEU A 141 -21.96 -11.72 1.44
CA LEU A 141 -22.87 -10.78 2.08
C LEU A 141 -22.09 -10.00 3.15
N ILE A 142 -22.17 -8.68 3.10
CA ILE A 142 -21.70 -7.80 4.16
C ILE A 142 -22.91 -7.28 4.92
N GLN A 143 -22.85 -7.42 6.23
CA GLN A 143 -23.88 -6.91 7.13
C GLN A 143 -23.29 -5.85 8.04
N GLN A 144 -24.04 -4.78 8.28
CA GLN A 144 -23.70 -3.73 9.22
C GLN A 144 -24.93 -3.38 10.09
N ARG A 145 -24.72 -3.20 11.39
CA ARG A 145 -25.76 -2.78 12.33
C ARG A 145 -25.18 -1.71 13.28
N ARG A 146 -25.85 -0.59 13.41
CA ARG A 146 -25.43 0.41 14.42
C ARG A 146 -25.51 -0.19 15.81
N ILE A 147 -24.53 0.08 16.68
CA ILE A 147 -24.37 -0.58 17.98
C ILE A 147 -25.56 -0.35 18.94
N ASP A 148 -26.34 0.70 18.71
CA ASP A 148 -27.54 1.07 19.50
C ASP A 148 -28.85 0.84 18.72
N SER A 149 -28.85 0.01 17.68
CA SER A 149 -30.02 -0.29 16.83
C SER A 149 -30.11 -1.80 16.57
N GLU A 150 -31.30 -2.26 16.26
CA GLU A 150 -31.56 -3.63 15.81
C GLU A 150 -31.65 -3.73 14.27
N GLU A 151 -31.62 -2.61 13.57
CA GLU A 151 -31.70 -2.56 12.10
C GLU A 151 -30.39 -3.00 11.47
N VAL A 152 -30.44 -4.05 10.65
CA VAL A 152 -29.30 -4.56 9.89
C VAL A 152 -29.36 -4.05 8.47
N ILE A 153 -28.26 -3.49 7.98
CA ILE A 153 -28.06 -3.09 6.59
C ILE A 153 -27.25 -4.19 5.90
N GLU A 154 -27.72 -4.66 4.75
CA GLU A 154 -27.11 -5.76 4.02
C GLU A 154 -26.64 -5.32 2.64
N PHE A 155 -25.44 -5.80 2.23
CA PHE A 155 -24.87 -5.58 0.92
C PHE A 155 -24.44 -6.92 0.36
N GLU A 156 -25.13 -7.38 -0.68
CA GLU A 156 -24.69 -8.53 -1.47
C GLU A 156 -23.57 -8.09 -2.40
N VAL A 157 -22.45 -8.80 -2.39
CA VAL A 157 -21.20 -8.41 -3.05
C VAL A 157 -20.62 -9.58 -3.84
N SER A 158 -19.99 -9.28 -4.98
CA SER A 158 -19.35 -10.29 -5.80
C SER A 158 -18.13 -9.76 -6.56
N GLY A 159 -17.25 -10.66 -6.96
CA GLY A 159 -16.13 -10.33 -7.84
C GLY A 159 -16.54 -10.01 -9.28
N GLU A 160 -17.79 -10.27 -9.69
CA GLU A 160 -18.30 -9.92 -11.01
C GLU A 160 -18.77 -8.46 -11.10
N ASN A 161 -19.18 -7.90 -9.96
CA ASN A 161 -19.57 -6.48 -9.84
C ASN A 161 -18.86 -5.86 -8.65
N ILE A 162 -17.62 -5.42 -8.86
CA ILE A 162 -16.76 -4.90 -7.81
C ILE A 162 -17.30 -3.59 -7.26
N GLN A 163 -17.60 -3.57 -5.98
CA GLN A 163 -18.08 -2.42 -5.23
C GLN A 163 -17.21 -2.21 -4.00
N CYS A 164 -17.08 -0.96 -3.57
CA CYS A 164 -16.45 -0.58 -2.33
C CYS A 164 -17.53 -0.34 -1.26
N ILE A 165 -17.51 -1.12 -0.19
CA ILE A 165 -18.40 -0.97 0.94
C ILE A 165 -17.65 -0.34 2.09
N HIS A 166 -18.13 0.80 2.59
CA HIS A 166 -17.60 1.43 3.80
C HIS A 166 -18.04 0.68 5.04
N MET A 167 -17.09 0.27 5.88
CA MET A 167 -17.36 -0.15 7.25
C MET A 167 -17.40 1.09 8.14
N LEU A 168 -18.56 1.38 8.68
CA LEU A 168 -18.83 2.63 9.36
C LEU A 168 -18.40 2.56 10.84
N PRO A 169 -17.71 3.57 11.38
CA PRO A 169 -17.47 3.69 12.81
C PRO A 169 -18.79 3.67 13.60
N GLY A 170 -18.81 2.97 14.73
CA GLY A 170 -20.03 2.78 15.54
C GLY A 170 -21.02 1.77 14.97
N TYR A 171 -20.65 1.03 13.91
CA TYR A 171 -21.43 -0.08 13.38
C TYR A 171 -20.68 -1.39 13.56
N THR A 172 -21.33 -2.37 14.17
CA THR A 172 -20.84 -3.75 14.11
C THR A 172 -21.03 -4.29 12.70
N HIS A 173 -20.05 -5.03 12.20
CA HIS A 173 -20.09 -5.54 10.84
C HIS A 173 -19.51 -6.95 10.74
N ASN A 174 -19.92 -7.64 9.72
CA ASN A 174 -19.37 -8.92 9.31
C ASN A 174 -19.30 -9.05 7.78
N ILE A 175 -18.61 -10.08 7.32
CA ILE A 175 -18.63 -10.53 5.94
C ILE A 175 -18.80 -12.04 5.91
N ILE A 176 -19.74 -12.51 5.11
CA ILE A 176 -20.17 -13.91 5.00
C ILE A 176 -19.81 -14.39 3.58
N ASN A 177 -19.11 -15.50 3.47
CA ASN A 177 -18.98 -16.19 2.18
C ASN A 177 -20.23 -17.01 1.93
N LEU A 178 -21.01 -16.65 0.91
CA LEU A 178 -22.27 -17.32 0.56
C LEU A 178 -22.06 -18.56 -0.33
N SER A 179 -20.84 -18.78 -0.83
CA SER A 179 -20.54 -19.95 -1.66
C SER A 179 -20.31 -21.20 -0.80
N ASP A 180 -20.75 -22.34 -1.30
CA ASP A 180 -20.47 -23.66 -0.71
C ASP A 180 -19.14 -24.26 -1.21
N THR A 181 -18.54 -23.69 -2.27
CA THR A 181 -17.41 -24.31 -2.98
C THR A 181 -16.26 -23.36 -3.27
N GLN A 182 -16.48 -22.05 -3.28
CA GLN A 182 -15.49 -21.07 -3.68
C GLN A 182 -15.07 -20.16 -2.50
N ASP A 183 -13.81 -19.81 -2.48
CA ASP A 183 -13.31 -18.82 -1.56
C ASP A 183 -13.83 -17.43 -1.91
N LEU A 184 -14.08 -16.62 -0.87
CA LEU A 184 -14.38 -15.20 -1.00
C LEU A 184 -13.10 -14.40 -0.77
N VAL A 185 -12.70 -13.62 -1.77
CA VAL A 185 -11.48 -12.79 -1.72
C VAL A 185 -11.87 -11.33 -1.59
N THR A 186 -11.46 -10.72 -0.49
CA THR A 186 -11.75 -9.33 -0.16
C THR A 186 -10.45 -8.54 -0.01
N VAL A 187 -10.31 -7.47 -0.78
CA VAL A 187 -9.31 -6.42 -0.53
C VAL A 187 -9.87 -5.49 0.53
N MET A 188 -9.07 -5.21 1.53
CA MET A 188 -9.44 -4.36 2.67
C MET A 188 -8.48 -3.19 2.75
N TYR A 189 -9.00 -2.00 2.95
CA TYR A 189 -8.24 -0.83 3.34
C TYR A 189 -8.69 -0.38 4.73
N CYS A 190 -7.74 -0.06 5.58
CA CYS A 190 -8.00 0.51 6.90
C CYS A 190 -7.24 1.83 7.05
N ASN A 191 -7.87 2.86 7.60
CA ASN A 191 -7.27 4.19 7.78
C ASN A 191 -6.11 4.25 8.76
N GLU A 192 -5.88 3.18 9.52
CA GLU A 192 -4.77 3.08 10.47
C GLU A 192 -4.15 1.69 10.45
N ILE A 193 -2.87 1.60 10.82
CA ILE A 193 -2.17 0.33 10.98
C ILE A 193 -2.65 -0.32 12.27
N PHE A 194 -2.88 -1.65 12.23
CA PHE A 194 -3.30 -2.40 13.41
C PHE A 194 -2.28 -2.30 14.54
N ASN A 195 -2.73 -1.84 15.70
CA ASN A 195 -1.93 -1.79 16.92
C ASN A 195 -2.52 -2.73 17.98
N PRO A 196 -1.84 -3.85 18.31
CA PRO A 196 -2.36 -4.82 19.28
C PRO A 196 -2.53 -4.26 20.70
N ASN A 197 -1.81 -3.19 21.05
CA ASN A 197 -1.93 -2.53 22.36
C ASN A 197 -3.09 -1.51 22.41
N LYS A 198 -3.62 -1.10 21.25
CA LYS A 198 -4.74 -0.17 21.12
C LYS A 198 -5.52 -0.50 19.84
N PRO A 199 -6.24 -1.62 19.80
CA PRO A 199 -6.77 -2.18 18.54
C PRO A 199 -7.96 -1.42 17.97
N ASP A 200 -8.64 -0.55 18.75
CA ASP A 200 -9.94 0.08 18.39
C ASP A 200 -10.90 -0.91 17.73
N THR A 201 -11.00 -2.11 18.30
CA THR A 201 -11.81 -3.21 17.76
C THR A 201 -12.53 -3.90 18.92
N PHE A 202 -13.86 -3.88 18.87
CA PHE A 202 -14.72 -4.35 19.96
C PHE A 202 -15.67 -5.42 19.44
N PHE A 203 -15.61 -6.61 20.01
CA PHE A 203 -16.46 -7.73 19.60
C PHE A 203 -17.93 -7.42 19.91
N LEU A 204 -18.78 -7.52 18.89
CA LEU A 204 -20.23 -7.45 18.97
C LEU A 204 -20.81 -8.12 17.73
N PRO A 205 -21.62 -9.18 17.84
CA PRO A 205 -22.29 -9.76 16.67
C PRO A 205 -23.26 -8.76 16.00
N VAL A 206 -23.40 -8.92 14.68
CA VAL A 206 -24.42 -8.21 13.90
C VAL A 206 -25.79 -8.80 14.21
#